data_00fd115c1348e8d27015c690c4f15280
#
_entry.id   00fd115c1348e8d27015c690c4f15280
#
_cell.length_a   1.000
_cell.length_b   1.000
_cell.length_c   1.000
_cell.angle_alpha   90.00
_cell.angle_beta   90.00
_cell.angle_gamma   90.00
#
_symmetry.space_group_name_H-M   'P 1'
#
loop_
_entity.id
_entity.type
_entity.pdbx_description
1 polymer ?
#
loop_
_entity_poly.entity_id
_entity_poly.type
_entity_poly.pdbx_seq_one_letter_code
_entity_poly.pdbx_strand_id
1 'polypeptide(L)'
;MGRSGRGLTRRTLIGGAAAGAAGAAVPGAVAARKPSKSTRRHIKADVAVVGAGLAGLTTARRLVQRGVGSVVVLEARNRVGGRTHTLHKHGTWVDVGGQWVKTKPSGYGPAQDRMTALAKEVGVRTFPTYYTGNDVGYQRGVRSTYPPGPTEELPPGPGLADIVKPIMDLDTMAKEVGSVAPWKAARAAEYDGQTFETWGRANTHTEDGWKLIELGAEAILACQPRDVSLLYVLFYIASAGTLENLFSTPSGYQESRFLGGSQQVSHKVAKALGRRVILGSPVRRITQRKGHVTVESARAVVTAKQVVVAIAPALTNEILFDPKLPPLRAQLAQRFPMGSVIKVHAIYDKPFWRDDGLTGFVVSDTGPVRVSFDNTPPGGSPGMLVSFLEGDDARNYSRMSIRERRQAVLGSFARYFGPKARNAIDYVEMDWMKEPWSRGCYVGIMPPGVMLIYGKTLRPPIGRVHWAGTETATQGAGYMEGAVRSGEHAAAEVLARL
;
A
#
# COMPACT_ATOMS: atom_id res chain seq x y z
N MET A 1 29.82 60.68 23.49
CA MET A 1 30.89 59.83 24.11
C MET A 1 30.58 58.43 23.83
N GLY A 2 31.14 57.64 22.96
CA GLY A 2 32.52 57.57 22.55
C GLY A 2 32.96 56.13 22.70
N ARG A 3 33.28 55.49 21.55
CA ARG A 3 34.20 54.39 21.26
C ARG A 3 33.58 53.01 21.14
N SER A 4 33.53 52.49 19.98
CA SER A 4 34.51 51.82 19.06
C SER A 4 34.68 50.38 19.45
N GLY A 5 34.22 49.39 18.68
CA GLY A 5 34.78 48.92 17.44
C GLY A 5 35.89 47.91 17.67
N ARG A 6 35.70 46.68 17.17
CA ARG A 6 36.70 45.91 16.43
C ARG A 6 36.17 44.53 16.11
N GLY A 7 36.04 44.26 14.83
CA GLY A 7 35.82 42.95 14.28
C GLY A 7 37.08 42.07 14.49
N LEU A 8 36.88 40.76 14.58
CA LEU A 8 37.91 39.76 14.48
C LEU A 8 37.65 38.85 13.27
N THR A 9 38.57 39.04 12.34
CA THR A 9 38.72 38.25 11.09
C THR A 9 39.19 36.84 11.39
N ARG A 10 38.70 35.93 10.55
CA ARG A 10 39.22 34.56 10.36
C ARG A 10 40.70 34.64 9.94
N ARG A 11 41.62 34.10 10.75
CA ARG A 11 42.86 33.42 10.38
C ARG A 11 43.72 33.14 11.63
N THR A 12 44.35 31.94 11.57
CA THR A 12 45.43 31.49 12.44
C THR A 12 45.01 30.61 13.60
N LEU A 13 45.18 29.31 13.36
CA LEU A 13 45.87 28.39 14.25
C LEU A 13 46.13 27.06 13.49
N ILE A 14 47.26 27.07 12.76
CA ILE A 14 47.99 25.86 12.41
C ILE A 14 49.32 25.97 13.19
N GLY A 15 49.62 24.95 13.95
CA GLY A 15 50.94 24.84 14.58
C GLY A 15 51.03 23.89 15.76
N GLY A 16 51.34 22.65 15.52
CA GLY A 16 52.42 21.90 16.11
C GLY A 16 52.25 21.32 17.51
N ALA A 17 52.21 20.01 17.60
CA ALA A 17 53.13 19.20 18.44
C ALA A 17 52.99 17.72 18.11
N ALA A 18 54.06 17.14 17.60
CA ALA A 18 54.27 15.71 17.50
C ALA A 18 54.89 15.23 18.81
N ALA A 19 54.46 14.06 19.34
CA ALA A 19 55.28 13.01 19.85
C ALA A 19 54.45 11.97 20.65
N GLY A 20 54.72 10.70 20.44
CA GLY A 20 54.40 9.61 21.38
C GLY A 20 53.66 8.42 20.74
N ALA A 21 54.40 7.55 20.05
CA ALA A 21 53.96 6.26 19.58
C ALA A 21 53.78 5.27 20.75
N ALA A 22 52.68 4.57 20.81
CA ALA A 22 52.60 3.23 21.36
C ALA A 22 51.55 2.46 20.53
N GLY A 23 52.01 1.40 19.86
CA GLY A 23 51.21 0.61 18.96
C GLY A 23 50.22 -0.29 19.72
N ALA A 24 48.97 -0.24 19.31
CA ALA A 24 47.99 -1.30 19.49
C ALA A 24 47.54 -1.76 18.13
N ALA A 25 47.84 -3.00 17.79
CA ALA A 25 47.42 -3.64 16.53
C ALA A 25 45.92 -3.75 16.48
N VAL A 26 45.29 -3.09 15.49
CA VAL A 26 43.88 -3.28 15.13
C VAL A 26 43.82 -4.51 14.21
N PRO A 27 43.02 -5.55 14.58
CA PRO A 27 42.85 -6.70 13.70
C PRO A 27 42.00 -6.34 12.49
N GLY A 28 42.53 -6.57 11.33
CA GLY A 28 41.82 -6.95 10.13
C GLY A 28 40.74 -5.98 9.60
N ALA A 29 41.18 -5.00 8.81
CA ALA A 29 40.31 -4.42 7.80
C ALA A 29 39.80 -5.56 6.90
N VAL A 30 38.51 -5.91 7.05
CA VAL A 30 37.81 -6.75 6.07
C VAL A 30 37.82 -5.98 4.74
N ALA A 31 38.72 -6.37 3.86
CA ALA A 31 38.78 -5.85 2.53
C ALA A 31 37.39 -6.00 1.89
N ALA A 32 36.73 -4.89 1.63
CA ALA A 32 35.49 -4.85 0.89
C ALA A 32 35.72 -5.61 -0.43
N ARG A 33 35.18 -6.82 -0.52
CA ARG A 33 35.23 -7.64 -1.73
C ARG A 33 34.66 -6.78 -2.85
N LYS A 34 35.50 -6.38 -3.80
CA LYS A 34 35.04 -5.76 -5.05
C LYS A 34 33.94 -6.64 -5.60
N PRO A 35 32.73 -6.08 -5.93
CA PRO A 35 31.67 -6.88 -6.49
C PRO A 35 32.24 -7.57 -7.74
N SER A 36 32.18 -8.90 -7.76
CA SER A 36 32.53 -9.66 -8.95
C SER A 36 31.73 -9.07 -10.11
N LYS A 37 32.33 -8.87 -11.27
CA LYS A 37 31.63 -8.52 -12.51
C LYS A 37 30.70 -9.69 -12.84
N SER A 38 29.53 -9.75 -12.20
CA SER A 38 28.44 -10.61 -12.64
C SER A 38 28.10 -10.15 -14.06
N THR A 39 28.44 -10.97 -15.05
CA THR A 39 28.10 -10.71 -16.45
C THR A 39 26.59 -10.63 -16.56
N ARG A 40 26.05 -9.41 -16.78
CA ARG A 40 24.62 -9.19 -17.00
C ARG A 40 24.18 -10.06 -18.17
N ARG A 41 23.07 -10.77 -18.02
CA ARG A 41 22.48 -11.57 -19.09
C ARG A 41 21.90 -10.63 -20.16
N HIS A 42 22.30 -10.78 -21.41
CA HIS A 42 21.66 -10.10 -22.53
C HIS A 42 20.50 -10.94 -23.06
N ILE A 43 19.29 -10.39 -23.07
CA ILE A 43 18.07 -11.10 -23.41
C ILE A 43 17.31 -10.30 -24.47
N LYS A 44 16.93 -10.96 -25.56
CA LYS A 44 15.95 -10.42 -26.52
C LYS A 44 14.56 -10.93 -26.14
N ALA A 45 13.57 -10.04 -26.13
CA ALA A 45 12.19 -10.35 -25.78
C ALA A 45 11.21 -9.57 -26.67
N ASP A 46 9.96 -10.01 -26.73
CA ASP A 46 8.88 -9.19 -27.27
C ASP A 46 8.48 -8.12 -26.26
N VAL A 47 8.34 -8.53 -25.00
CA VAL A 47 7.91 -7.63 -23.92
C VAL A 47 8.77 -7.80 -22.67
N ALA A 48 9.25 -6.67 -22.13
CA ALA A 48 9.81 -6.60 -20.78
C ALA A 48 8.75 -6.07 -19.81
N VAL A 49 8.67 -6.64 -18.60
CA VAL A 49 7.79 -6.19 -17.52
C VAL A 49 8.65 -5.84 -16.31
N VAL A 50 8.49 -4.64 -15.77
CA VAL A 50 9.22 -4.14 -14.59
C VAL A 50 8.32 -4.25 -13.37
N GLY A 51 8.68 -5.13 -12.43
CA GLY A 51 7.93 -5.45 -11.23
C GLY A 51 7.14 -6.76 -11.34
N ALA A 52 7.32 -7.66 -10.35
CA ALA A 52 6.58 -8.91 -10.19
C ALA A 52 5.55 -8.83 -9.04
N GLY A 53 4.88 -7.67 -8.89
CA GLY A 53 3.63 -7.55 -8.15
C GLY A 53 2.47 -8.14 -8.95
N LEU A 54 1.26 -8.14 -8.38
CA LEU A 54 0.05 -8.66 -9.04
C LEU A 54 -0.15 -8.06 -10.44
N ALA A 55 0.04 -6.74 -10.61
CA ALA A 55 -0.13 -6.09 -11.91
C ALA A 55 0.84 -6.62 -12.98
N GLY A 56 2.14 -6.65 -12.68
CA GLY A 56 3.15 -7.11 -13.63
C GLY A 56 3.05 -8.60 -13.92
N LEU A 57 2.78 -9.42 -12.91
CA LEU A 57 2.57 -10.86 -13.08
C LEU A 57 1.32 -11.15 -13.92
N THR A 58 0.22 -10.41 -13.70
CA THR A 58 -1.00 -10.51 -14.51
C THR A 58 -0.71 -10.11 -15.96
N THR A 59 -0.01 -8.98 -16.18
CA THR A 59 0.41 -8.57 -17.52
C THR A 59 1.17 -9.67 -18.23
N ALA A 60 2.22 -10.20 -17.60
CA ALA A 60 3.04 -11.26 -18.21
C ALA A 60 2.23 -12.53 -18.49
N ARG A 61 1.36 -12.95 -17.55
CA ARG A 61 0.49 -14.10 -17.71
C ARG A 61 -0.46 -13.94 -18.91
N ARG A 62 -1.17 -12.79 -18.99
CA ARG A 62 -2.12 -12.53 -20.09
C ARG A 62 -1.42 -12.47 -21.44
N LEU A 63 -0.22 -11.86 -21.53
CA LEU A 63 0.58 -11.84 -22.75
C LEU A 63 0.97 -13.26 -23.21
N VAL A 64 1.48 -14.10 -22.29
CA VAL A 64 1.83 -15.49 -22.59
C VAL A 64 0.59 -16.30 -23.01
N GLN A 65 -0.53 -16.15 -22.33
CA GLN A 65 -1.81 -16.82 -22.69
C GLN A 65 -2.33 -16.41 -24.08
N ARG A 66 -1.98 -15.22 -24.54
CA ARG A 66 -2.34 -14.69 -25.88
C ARG A 66 -1.26 -14.98 -26.94
N GLY A 67 -0.31 -15.85 -26.65
CA GLY A 67 0.68 -16.34 -27.63
C GLY A 67 1.90 -15.43 -27.83
N VAL A 68 2.16 -14.44 -26.97
CA VAL A 68 3.41 -13.64 -27.04
C VAL A 68 4.58 -14.57 -26.71
N GLY A 69 5.49 -14.73 -27.68
CA GLY A 69 6.55 -15.75 -27.62
C GLY A 69 7.56 -15.50 -26.50
N SER A 70 7.99 -14.28 -26.32
CA SER A 70 9.04 -13.94 -25.35
C SER A 70 8.65 -12.78 -24.42
N VAL A 71 8.38 -13.10 -23.15
CA VAL A 71 8.07 -12.16 -22.08
C VAL A 71 9.08 -12.32 -20.95
N VAL A 72 9.68 -11.23 -20.45
CA VAL A 72 10.63 -11.22 -19.33
C VAL A 72 10.13 -10.29 -18.24
N VAL A 73 10.08 -10.76 -17.00
CA VAL A 73 9.70 -9.99 -15.82
C VAL A 73 10.93 -9.74 -14.96
N LEU A 74 11.20 -8.49 -14.62
CA LEU A 74 12.33 -8.07 -13.78
C LEU A 74 11.80 -7.57 -12.43
N GLU A 75 12.11 -8.29 -11.35
CA GLU A 75 11.69 -7.94 -9.99
C GLU A 75 12.90 -7.50 -9.15
N ALA A 76 12.75 -6.40 -8.45
CA ALA A 76 13.82 -5.83 -7.62
C ALA A 76 14.11 -6.68 -6.38
N ARG A 77 13.06 -7.27 -5.77
CA ARG A 77 13.15 -8.12 -4.57
C ARG A 77 13.60 -9.54 -4.92
N ASN A 78 13.94 -10.29 -3.89
CA ASN A 78 14.14 -11.73 -3.99
C ASN A 78 12.83 -12.53 -3.82
N ARG A 79 11.69 -11.86 -3.91
CA ARG A 79 10.33 -12.44 -3.85
C ARG A 79 9.40 -11.75 -4.82
N VAL A 80 8.36 -12.44 -5.22
CA VAL A 80 7.23 -11.88 -5.99
C VAL A 80 6.13 -11.36 -5.06
N GLY A 81 5.11 -10.71 -5.61
CA GLY A 81 3.90 -10.28 -4.90
C GLY A 81 3.86 -8.78 -4.60
N GLY A 82 5.02 -8.09 -4.61
CA GLY A 82 5.05 -6.65 -4.32
C GLY A 82 4.48 -6.32 -2.93
N ARG A 83 3.34 -5.62 -2.90
CA ARG A 83 2.60 -5.24 -1.68
C ARG A 83 1.74 -6.38 -1.08
N THR A 84 1.63 -7.55 -1.72
CA THR A 84 1.18 -8.78 -1.07
C THR A 84 2.41 -9.53 -0.55
N HIS A 85 2.42 -9.78 0.75
CA HIS A 85 3.53 -10.47 1.42
C HIS A 85 3.00 -11.34 2.55
N THR A 86 3.26 -12.62 2.48
CA THR A 86 2.82 -13.62 3.45
C THR A 86 4.04 -14.24 4.13
N LEU A 87 4.04 -14.25 5.45
CA LEU A 87 5.00 -14.97 6.29
C LEU A 87 4.37 -16.27 6.79
N HIS A 88 5.21 -17.26 7.15
CA HIS A 88 4.75 -18.49 7.80
C HIS A 88 5.26 -18.51 9.24
N LYS A 89 4.34 -18.59 10.20
CA LYS A 89 4.59 -18.55 11.63
C LYS A 89 3.62 -19.49 12.35
N HIS A 90 4.07 -20.15 13.42
CA HIS A 90 3.22 -21.00 14.27
C HIS A 90 2.35 -21.99 13.49
N GLY A 91 2.91 -22.64 12.46
CA GLY A 91 2.18 -23.60 11.62
C GLY A 91 1.11 -23.01 10.69
N THR A 92 0.98 -21.69 10.63
CA THR A 92 0.01 -20.99 9.80
C THR A 92 0.67 -19.88 8.98
N TRP A 93 -0.14 -19.02 8.34
CA TRP A 93 0.33 -17.88 7.55
C TRP A 93 -0.09 -16.56 8.19
N VAL A 94 0.71 -15.53 7.95
CA VAL A 94 0.49 -14.15 8.39
C VAL A 94 0.67 -13.24 7.19
N ASP A 95 -0.40 -12.63 6.71
CA ASP A 95 -0.34 -11.66 5.61
C ASP A 95 0.09 -10.29 6.16
N VAL A 96 1.36 -9.97 6.06
CA VAL A 96 1.89 -8.64 6.44
C VAL A 96 1.68 -7.58 5.35
N GLY A 97 1.11 -7.96 4.21
CA GLY A 97 0.66 -7.08 3.11
C GLY A 97 -0.86 -7.13 2.92
N GLY A 98 -1.34 -6.78 1.71
CA GLY A 98 -2.75 -6.86 1.34
C GLY A 98 -3.29 -8.29 1.47
N GLN A 99 -4.49 -8.46 2.05
CA GLN A 99 -5.01 -9.78 2.39
C GLN A 99 -6.49 -9.99 2.04
N TRP A 100 -7.31 -8.95 2.06
CA TRP A 100 -8.76 -9.07 1.91
C TRP A 100 -9.23 -8.98 0.47
N VAL A 101 -10.36 -9.62 0.22
CA VAL A 101 -11.03 -9.62 -1.07
C VAL A 101 -12.53 -9.78 -0.89
N LYS A 102 -13.31 -9.02 -1.66
CA LYS A 102 -14.76 -9.19 -1.75
C LYS A 102 -15.09 -10.14 -2.89
N THR A 103 -15.78 -11.24 -2.57
CA THR A 103 -16.03 -12.33 -3.51
C THR A 103 -17.36 -12.20 -4.26
N LYS A 104 -18.32 -11.45 -3.70
CA LYS A 104 -19.66 -11.23 -4.27
C LYS A 104 -20.04 -9.76 -4.29
N PRO A 105 -20.81 -9.30 -5.26
CA PRO A 105 -21.37 -7.96 -5.22
C PRO A 105 -22.39 -7.84 -4.08
N SER A 106 -22.60 -6.63 -3.57
CA SER A 106 -23.62 -6.30 -2.58
C SER A 106 -24.25 -4.96 -2.93
N GLY A 107 -25.24 -4.51 -2.13
CA GLY A 107 -25.81 -3.16 -2.25
C GLY A 107 -24.78 -2.03 -2.12
N TYR A 108 -23.63 -2.29 -1.51
CA TYR A 108 -22.56 -1.29 -1.34
C TYR A 108 -21.63 -1.17 -2.56
N GLY A 109 -21.63 -2.14 -3.48
CA GLY A 109 -20.79 -2.03 -4.65
C GLY A 109 -20.33 -3.36 -5.25
N PRO A 110 -19.46 -3.30 -6.27
CA PRO A 110 -18.99 -4.46 -7.01
C PRO A 110 -18.10 -5.38 -6.17
N ALA A 111 -18.05 -6.64 -6.58
CA ALA A 111 -17.03 -7.58 -6.13
C ALA A 111 -15.64 -7.25 -6.70
N GLN A 112 -14.63 -7.87 -6.15
CA GLN A 112 -13.27 -7.86 -6.69
C GLN A 112 -13.09 -9.05 -7.65
N ASP A 113 -13.87 -9.05 -8.72
CA ASP A 113 -14.09 -10.18 -9.63
C ASP A 113 -12.83 -10.60 -10.40
N ARG A 114 -11.96 -9.66 -10.77
CA ARG A 114 -10.72 -9.99 -11.49
C ARG A 114 -9.68 -10.64 -10.57
N MET A 115 -9.59 -10.17 -9.33
CA MET A 115 -8.70 -10.78 -8.33
C MET A 115 -9.18 -12.18 -7.96
N THR A 116 -10.48 -12.37 -7.74
CA THR A 116 -11.06 -13.68 -7.43
C THR A 116 -10.95 -14.65 -8.61
N ALA A 117 -11.17 -14.16 -9.84
CA ALA A 117 -10.97 -14.97 -11.05
C ALA A 117 -9.51 -15.43 -11.19
N LEU A 118 -8.55 -14.52 -11.01
CA LEU A 118 -7.12 -14.88 -11.07
C LEU A 118 -6.75 -15.88 -9.98
N ALA A 119 -7.26 -15.71 -8.75
CA ALA A 119 -7.05 -16.66 -7.66
C ALA A 119 -7.61 -18.05 -8.00
N LYS A 120 -8.83 -18.12 -8.55
CA LYS A 120 -9.46 -19.35 -9.02
C LYS A 120 -8.66 -20.02 -10.15
N GLU A 121 -8.20 -19.23 -11.15
CA GLU A 121 -7.37 -19.74 -12.25
C GLU A 121 -6.10 -20.45 -11.78
N VAL A 122 -5.51 -19.99 -10.65
CA VAL A 122 -4.29 -20.57 -10.10
C VAL A 122 -4.55 -21.50 -8.90
N GLY A 123 -5.83 -21.85 -8.64
CA GLY A 123 -6.21 -22.78 -7.59
C GLY A 123 -5.93 -22.27 -6.17
N VAL A 124 -6.20 -20.97 -5.90
CA VAL A 124 -6.18 -20.37 -4.55
C VAL A 124 -7.61 -20.14 -4.12
N ARG A 125 -7.99 -20.72 -2.99
CA ARG A 125 -9.34 -20.57 -2.39
C ARG A 125 -9.40 -19.41 -1.43
N THR A 126 -10.60 -18.89 -1.21
CA THR A 126 -10.92 -17.88 -0.20
C THR A 126 -11.74 -18.47 0.94
N PHE A 127 -11.80 -17.78 2.05
CA PHE A 127 -12.66 -18.08 3.19
C PHE A 127 -13.13 -16.75 3.82
N PRO A 128 -14.32 -16.72 4.44
CA PRO A 128 -14.85 -15.49 5.04
C PRO A 128 -14.00 -15.01 6.21
N THR A 129 -13.89 -13.71 6.36
CA THR A 129 -13.35 -13.09 7.56
C THR A 129 -14.30 -13.40 8.73
N TYR A 130 -13.75 -13.73 9.90
CA TYR A 130 -14.59 -13.96 11.09
C TYR A 130 -15.24 -12.66 11.52
N TYR A 131 -16.56 -12.69 11.71
CA TYR A 131 -17.36 -11.52 12.09
C TYR A 131 -18.63 -11.97 12.84
N THR A 132 -18.43 -12.64 13.97
CA THR A 132 -19.53 -13.14 14.83
C THR A 132 -19.34 -12.67 16.25
N GLY A 133 -20.37 -12.08 16.85
CA GLY A 133 -20.32 -11.49 18.18
C GLY A 133 -20.51 -9.98 18.13
N ASN A 134 -20.10 -9.27 19.18
CA ASN A 134 -20.18 -7.82 19.27
C ASN A 134 -18.86 -7.15 18.90
N ASP A 135 -18.94 -5.96 18.30
CA ASP A 135 -17.82 -5.06 18.07
C ASP A 135 -17.47 -4.27 19.33
N VAL A 136 -16.26 -3.75 19.38
CA VAL A 136 -15.78 -2.91 20.49
C VAL A 136 -15.60 -1.47 20.03
N GLY A 137 -16.24 -0.54 20.72
CA GLY A 137 -15.98 0.89 20.66
C GLY A 137 -15.08 1.31 21.83
N TYR A 138 -14.11 2.17 21.56
CA TYR A 138 -13.32 2.82 22.60
C TYR A 138 -13.22 4.31 22.29
N GLN A 139 -14.02 5.10 22.99
CA GLN A 139 -14.12 6.55 22.76
C GLN A 139 -14.04 7.30 24.07
N ARG A 140 -13.28 8.39 24.11
CA ARG A 140 -13.08 9.24 25.31
C ARG A 140 -12.68 8.45 26.56
N GLY A 141 -11.89 7.39 26.39
CA GLY A 141 -11.46 6.51 27.50
C GLY A 141 -12.50 5.48 27.95
N VAL A 142 -13.69 5.44 27.32
CA VAL A 142 -14.77 4.50 27.66
C VAL A 142 -14.84 3.38 26.64
N ARG A 143 -14.84 2.14 27.13
CA ARG A 143 -15.07 0.93 26.34
C ARG A 143 -16.56 0.62 26.29
N SER A 144 -17.07 0.38 25.10
CA SER A 144 -18.44 -0.12 24.86
C SER A 144 -18.41 -1.34 23.94
N THR A 145 -19.51 -2.08 23.90
CA THR A 145 -19.73 -3.14 22.91
C THR A 145 -21.09 -2.91 22.26
N TYR A 146 -21.17 -3.23 20.97
CA TYR A 146 -22.39 -3.06 20.19
C TYR A 146 -22.51 -4.19 19.15
N PRO A 147 -23.77 -4.57 18.75
CA PRO A 147 -23.95 -5.60 17.74
C PRO A 147 -23.42 -5.13 16.39
N PRO A 148 -22.83 -6.02 15.56
CA PRO A 148 -22.44 -5.68 14.22
C PRO A 148 -23.67 -5.50 13.33
N GLY A 149 -23.67 -4.46 12.50
CA GLY A 149 -24.75 -4.20 11.56
C GLY A 149 -24.24 -3.67 10.23
N PRO A 150 -25.06 -3.60 9.19
CA PRO A 150 -24.63 -3.19 7.85
C PRO A 150 -24.22 -1.71 7.76
N THR A 151 -24.67 -0.87 8.69
CA THR A 151 -24.21 0.52 8.89
C THR A 151 -23.61 0.71 10.29
N GLU A 152 -23.37 -0.37 11.01
CA GLU A 152 -23.14 -0.39 12.45
C GLU A 152 -21.72 -0.84 12.83
N GLU A 153 -20.78 -0.83 11.85
CA GLU A 153 -19.35 -1.01 12.14
C GLU A 153 -18.74 0.23 12.83
N LEU A 154 -19.57 1.23 13.14
CA LEU A 154 -19.19 2.41 13.89
C LEU A 154 -19.90 2.43 15.25
N PRO A 155 -19.19 2.81 16.31
CA PRO A 155 -19.79 2.84 17.64
C PRO A 155 -20.95 3.85 17.69
N PRO A 156 -22.08 3.48 18.32
CA PRO A 156 -23.22 4.39 18.47
C PRO A 156 -22.84 5.61 19.31
N GLY A 157 -23.40 6.75 18.97
CA GLY A 157 -23.17 7.99 19.71
C GLY A 157 -23.30 9.26 18.87
N PRO A 158 -23.03 10.44 19.45
CA PRO A 158 -23.17 11.72 18.76
C PRO A 158 -22.31 11.82 17.50
N GLY A 159 -21.12 11.24 17.51
CA GLY A 159 -20.22 11.24 16.36
C GLY A 159 -20.80 10.51 15.16
N LEU A 160 -21.49 9.37 15.37
CA LEU A 160 -22.15 8.64 14.29
C LEU A 160 -23.26 9.46 13.67
N ALA A 161 -24.11 10.10 14.46
CA ALA A 161 -25.18 10.96 13.96
C ALA A 161 -24.65 12.13 13.11
N ASP A 162 -23.52 12.69 13.50
CA ASP A 162 -22.89 13.83 12.82
C ASP A 162 -22.28 13.46 11.46
N ILE A 163 -21.88 12.21 11.24
CA ILE A 163 -21.24 11.79 9.98
C ILE A 163 -22.17 11.14 8.96
N VAL A 164 -23.42 10.84 9.31
CA VAL A 164 -24.36 10.21 8.36
C VAL A 164 -24.51 11.03 7.07
N LYS A 165 -24.79 12.35 7.22
CA LYS A 165 -24.91 13.22 6.07
C LYS A 165 -23.59 13.37 5.30
N PRO A 166 -22.43 13.64 5.93
CA PRO A 166 -21.14 13.64 5.25
C PRO A 166 -20.84 12.39 4.44
N ILE A 167 -21.16 11.19 4.95
CA ILE A 167 -20.99 9.93 4.20
C ILE A 167 -21.85 9.90 2.94
N MET A 168 -23.13 10.27 3.05
CA MET A 168 -24.05 10.33 1.90
C MET A 168 -23.60 11.38 0.87
N ASP A 169 -23.11 12.51 1.32
CA ASP A 169 -22.58 13.57 0.46
C ASP A 169 -21.32 13.09 -0.28
N LEU A 170 -20.40 12.38 0.41
CA LEU A 170 -19.21 11.80 -0.22
C LEU A 170 -19.55 10.79 -1.32
N ASP A 171 -20.51 9.90 -1.09
CA ASP A 171 -20.94 8.93 -2.10
C ASP A 171 -21.59 9.63 -3.31
N THR A 172 -22.40 10.65 -3.06
CA THR A 172 -23.04 11.45 -4.13
C THR A 172 -21.97 12.17 -4.96
N MET A 173 -21.07 12.89 -4.31
CA MET A 173 -19.97 13.59 -5.00
C MET A 173 -19.03 12.62 -5.72
N ALA A 174 -18.73 11.45 -5.12
CA ALA A 174 -17.91 10.43 -5.77
C ALA A 174 -18.55 9.88 -7.03
N LYS A 175 -19.89 9.68 -7.04
CA LYS A 175 -20.64 9.26 -8.21
C LYS A 175 -20.59 10.30 -9.33
N GLU A 176 -20.66 11.60 -9.01
CA GLU A 176 -20.53 12.70 -9.98
C GLU A 176 -19.10 12.79 -10.55
N VAL A 177 -18.10 12.61 -9.73
CA VAL A 177 -16.68 12.66 -10.13
C VAL A 177 -16.31 11.47 -11.02
N GLY A 178 -16.76 10.28 -10.66
CA GLY A 178 -16.42 9.05 -11.35
C GLY A 178 -14.95 8.68 -11.24
N SER A 179 -14.60 7.49 -11.74
CA SER A 179 -13.25 6.94 -11.57
C SER A 179 -12.40 6.93 -12.84
N VAL A 180 -12.98 7.19 -14.00
CA VAL A 180 -12.27 7.11 -15.30
C VAL A 180 -11.43 8.36 -15.56
N ALA A 181 -12.02 9.54 -15.37
CA ALA A 181 -11.37 10.83 -15.66
C ALA A 181 -11.79 11.90 -14.63
N PRO A 182 -11.46 11.72 -13.32
CA PRO A 182 -11.91 12.58 -12.23
C PRO A 182 -11.55 14.06 -12.45
N TRP A 183 -10.46 14.35 -13.13
CA TRP A 183 -10.03 15.71 -13.51
C TRP A 183 -10.95 16.40 -14.51
N LYS A 184 -11.95 15.71 -15.08
CA LYS A 184 -12.96 16.27 -16.00
C LYS A 184 -14.29 16.55 -15.32
N ALA A 185 -14.47 16.19 -14.06
CA ALA A 185 -15.70 16.47 -13.32
C ALA A 185 -15.95 17.98 -13.24
N ALA A 186 -17.22 18.39 -13.28
CA ALA A 186 -17.61 19.80 -13.31
C ALA A 186 -17.00 20.62 -12.16
N ARG A 187 -16.90 20.02 -10.96
CA ARG A 187 -16.34 20.65 -9.75
C ARG A 187 -14.91 20.16 -9.43
N ALA A 188 -14.20 19.55 -10.40
CA ALA A 188 -12.87 18.99 -10.15
C ALA A 188 -11.86 20.01 -9.58
N ALA A 189 -11.89 21.25 -10.08
CA ALA A 189 -10.99 22.31 -9.60
C ALA A 189 -11.25 22.68 -8.14
N GLU A 190 -12.52 22.75 -7.73
CA GLU A 190 -12.93 23.02 -6.35
C GLU A 190 -12.49 21.86 -5.43
N TYR A 191 -12.77 20.64 -5.82
CA TYR A 191 -12.44 19.46 -5.02
C TYR A 191 -10.93 19.20 -4.92
N ASP A 192 -10.17 19.46 -5.98
CA ASP A 192 -8.70 19.30 -5.94
C ASP A 192 -7.98 20.52 -5.34
N GLY A 193 -8.67 21.65 -5.16
CA GLY A 193 -8.16 22.86 -4.53
C GLY A 193 -8.11 22.82 -3.01
N GLN A 194 -8.69 21.78 -2.38
CA GLN A 194 -8.76 21.64 -0.94
C GLN A 194 -8.35 20.25 -0.46
N THR A 195 -7.95 20.15 0.80
CA THR A 195 -7.69 18.87 1.46
C THR A 195 -8.99 18.21 1.89
N PHE A 196 -8.95 16.89 2.09
CA PHE A 196 -10.07 16.18 2.70
C PHE A 196 -10.35 16.66 4.13
N GLU A 197 -9.31 17.11 4.86
CA GLU A 197 -9.49 17.73 6.19
C GLU A 197 -10.32 19.01 6.12
N THR A 198 -10.01 19.91 5.18
CA THR A 198 -10.77 21.18 5.01
C THR A 198 -12.25 20.90 4.78
N TRP A 199 -12.57 19.94 3.90
CA TRP A 199 -13.95 19.54 3.65
C TRP A 199 -14.59 18.87 4.87
N GLY A 200 -13.89 17.93 5.50
CA GLY A 200 -14.43 17.15 6.62
C GLY A 200 -14.78 18.05 7.82
N ARG A 201 -13.88 18.98 8.19
CA ARG A 201 -14.14 19.93 9.27
C ARG A 201 -15.27 20.91 8.97
N ALA A 202 -15.49 21.25 7.71
CA ALA A 202 -16.62 22.09 7.31
C ALA A 202 -17.97 21.36 7.34
N ASN A 203 -17.97 20.02 7.32
CA ASN A 203 -19.16 19.19 7.23
C ASN A 203 -19.41 18.32 8.47
N THR A 204 -18.61 18.44 9.52
CA THR A 204 -18.82 17.84 10.84
C THR A 204 -18.94 18.93 11.89
N HIS A 205 -19.79 18.73 12.90
CA HIS A 205 -20.12 19.72 13.92
C HIS A 205 -19.60 19.33 15.31
N THR A 206 -19.16 18.08 15.48
CA THR A 206 -18.66 17.54 16.74
C THR A 206 -17.22 17.03 16.55
N GLU A 207 -16.42 17.10 17.61
CA GLU A 207 -15.08 16.50 17.59
C GLU A 207 -15.13 14.97 17.40
N ASP A 208 -16.16 14.31 17.91
CA ASP A 208 -16.34 12.88 17.73
C ASP A 208 -16.64 12.52 16.27
N GLY A 209 -17.48 13.31 15.59
CA GLY A 209 -17.75 13.13 14.16
C GLY A 209 -16.50 13.36 13.33
N TRP A 210 -15.75 14.42 13.64
CA TRP A 210 -14.48 14.67 12.96
C TRP A 210 -13.50 13.50 13.12
N LYS A 211 -13.33 12.96 14.34
CA LYS A 211 -12.44 11.82 14.57
C LYS A 211 -12.83 10.57 13.81
N LEU A 212 -14.11 10.32 13.58
CA LEU A 212 -14.56 9.20 12.73
C LEU A 212 -14.22 9.43 11.25
N ILE A 213 -14.35 10.66 10.73
CA ILE A 213 -13.92 11.02 9.36
C ILE A 213 -12.39 10.88 9.23
N GLU A 214 -11.62 11.37 10.21
CA GLU A 214 -10.17 11.22 10.25
C GLU A 214 -9.75 9.75 10.23
N LEU A 215 -10.35 8.93 11.10
CA LEU A 215 -10.11 7.49 11.16
C LEU A 215 -10.42 6.81 9.82
N GLY A 216 -11.50 7.23 9.15
CA GLY A 216 -11.85 6.74 7.83
C GLY A 216 -10.75 6.96 6.79
N ALA A 217 -10.17 8.16 6.73
CA ALA A 217 -9.06 8.46 5.82
C ALA A 217 -7.81 7.64 6.15
N GLU A 218 -7.48 7.51 7.43
CA GLU A 218 -6.35 6.68 7.87
C GLU A 218 -6.55 5.21 7.46
N ALA A 219 -7.69 4.63 7.77
CA ALA A 219 -7.97 3.21 7.54
C ALA A 219 -7.99 2.81 6.05
N ILE A 220 -8.42 3.69 5.13
CA ILE A 220 -8.51 3.37 3.70
C ILE A 220 -7.32 3.85 2.88
N LEU A 221 -6.64 4.93 3.28
CA LEU A 221 -5.56 5.55 2.50
C LEU A 221 -4.20 5.51 3.21
N ALA A 222 -4.17 5.17 4.49
CA ALA A 222 -2.98 5.22 5.35
C ALA A 222 -2.30 6.61 5.35
N CYS A 223 -3.10 7.67 5.42
CA CYS A 223 -2.63 9.05 5.47
C CYS A 223 -3.55 9.92 6.33
N GLN A 224 -3.06 11.10 6.72
CA GLN A 224 -3.92 12.08 7.36
C GLN A 224 -4.85 12.77 6.35
N PRO A 225 -6.06 13.19 6.74
CA PRO A 225 -6.97 13.92 5.85
C PRO A 225 -6.34 15.18 5.22
N ARG A 226 -5.38 15.82 5.91
CA ARG A 226 -4.63 16.98 5.39
C ARG A 226 -3.65 16.64 4.28
N ASP A 227 -3.24 15.36 4.14
CA ASP A 227 -2.23 14.91 3.20
C ASP A 227 -2.83 14.64 1.80
N VAL A 228 -4.15 14.60 1.67
CA VAL A 228 -4.85 14.15 0.46
C VAL A 228 -5.89 15.15 0.00
N SER A 229 -6.07 15.31 -1.34
CA SER A 229 -7.12 16.16 -1.89
C SER A 229 -8.49 15.51 -1.78
N LEU A 230 -9.55 16.32 -1.64
CA LEU A 230 -10.93 15.83 -1.70
C LEU A 230 -11.20 15.11 -3.03
N LEU A 231 -10.73 15.64 -4.15
CA LEU A 231 -10.92 15.01 -5.47
C LEU A 231 -10.35 13.59 -5.52
N TYR A 232 -9.19 13.36 -4.90
CA TYR A 232 -8.58 12.03 -4.86
C TYR A 232 -9.40 11.07 -3.99
N VAL A 233 -9.93 11.52 -2.86
CA VAL A 233 -10.83 10.72 -2.01
C VAL A 233 -12.08 10.33 -2.77
N LEU A 234 -12.72 11.27 -3.46
CA LEU A 234 -13.91 11.02 -4.27
C LEU A 234 -13.64 10.03 -5.42
N PHE A 235 -12.51 10.17 -6.11
CA PHE A 235 -12.05 9.18 -7.10
C PHE A 235 -11.91 7.78 -6.46
N TYR A 236 -11.31 7.71 -5.27
CA TYR A 236 -11.05 6.45 -4.58
C TYR A 236 -12.36 5.74 -4.22
N ILE A 237 -13.33 6.47 -3.65
CA ILE A 237 -14.68 6.00 -3.36
C ILE A 237 -15.36 5.53 -4.66
N ALA A 238 -15.38 6.36 -5.71
CA ALA A 238 -15.96 6.01 -7.01
C ALA A 238 -15.36 4.73 -7.62
N SER A 239 -14.08 4.49 -7.40
CA SER A 239 -13.40 3.28 -7.88
C SER A 239 -13.86 2.00 -7.18
N ALA A 240 -14.42 2.12 -5.99
CA ALA A 240 -14.95 1.01 -5.18
C ALA A 240 -16.48 0.89 -5.24
N GLY A 241 -17.17 1.93 -5.70
CA GLY A 241 -18.62 2.04 -5.75
C GLY A 241 -19.17 2.98 -4.69
N THR A 242 -19.00 2.65 -3.40
CA THR A 242 -19.40 3.49 -2.27
C THR A 242 -18.33 3.49 -1.17
N LEU A 243 -18.44 4.42 -0.24
CA LEU A 243 -17.59 4.48 0.94
C LEU A 243 -17.78 3.23 1.81
N GLU A 244 -19.02 2.77 1.98
CA GLU A 244 -19.36 1.55 2.74
C GLU A 244 -18.66 0.31 2.19
N ASN A 245 -18.54 0.19 0.86
CA ASN A 245 -17.82 -0.92 0.23
C ASN A 245 -16.34 -0.98 0.61
N LEU A 246 -15.75 0.17 0.98
CA LEU A 246 -14.35 0.27 1.42
C LEU A 246 -14.15 -0.19 2.87
N PHE A 247 -15.18 -0.08 3.74
CA PHE A 247 -15.06 -0.33 5.17
C PHE A 247 -15.65 -1.65 5.62
N SER A 248 -16.77 -2.10 5.01
CA SER A 248 -17.54 -3.19 5.57
C SER A 248 -16.82 -4.53 5.52
N THR A 249 -16.87 -5.24 6.66
CA THR A 249 -16.34 -6.60 6.79
C THR A 249 -17.30 -7.63 6.20
N PRO A 250 -18.61 -7.63 6.51
CA PRO A 250 -19.48 -8.69 6.00
C PRO A 250 -19.88 -8.54 4.54
N SER A 251 -19.87 -7.32 4.02
CA SER A 251 -20.39 -7.02 2.67
C SER A 251 -19.53 -6.09 1.84
N GLY A 252 -18.36 -5.72 2.33
CA GLY A 252 -17.38 -4.85 1.68
C GLY A 252 -16.07 -5.56 1.35
N TYR A 253 -15.03 -4.78 1.20
CA TYR A 253 -13.74 -5.26 0.74
C TYR A 253 -12.97 -6.11 1.77
N GLN A 254 -13.43 -6.18 3.03
CA GLN A 254 -12.88 -7.03 4.09
C GLN A 254 -13.62 -8.39 4.24
N GLU A 255 -14.57 -8.71 3.34
CA GLU A 255 -15.43 -9.91 3.39
C GLU A 255 -14.65 -11.22 3.56
N SER A 256 -13.61 -11.43 2.76
CA SER A 256 -12.91 -12.72 2.68
C SER A 256 -11.40 -12.55 2.62
N ARG A 257 -10.69 -13.64 2.96
CA ARG A 257 -9.24 -13.76 2.87
C ARG A 257 -8.84 -14.99 2.04
N PHE A 258 -7.57 -15.06 1.63
CA PHE A 258 -7.05 -16.19 0.86
C PHE A 258 -6.51 -17.28 1.79
N LEU A 259 -6.94 -18.50 1.57
CA LEU A 259 -6.44 -19.67 2.30
C LEU A 259 -4.96 -19.88 1.99
N GLY A 260 -4.11 -19.83 3.03
CA GLY A 260 -2.66 -19.89 2.92
C GLY A 260 -1.97 -18.57 2.50
N GLY A 261 -2.72 -17.46 2.49
CA GLY A 261 -2.23 -16.10 2.27
C GLY A 261 -2.34 -15.60 0.83
N SER A 262 -2.48 -14.30 0.70
CA SER A 262 -2.72 -13.60 -0.58
C SER A 262 -1.55 -13.70 -1.55
N GLN A 263 -0.31 -13.76 -1.05
CA GLN A 263 0.90 -13.87 -1.88
C GLN A 263 0.95 -15.17 -2.69
N GLN A 264 0.21 -16.21 -2.29
CA GLN A 264 0.17 -17.48 -3.04
C GLN A 264 -0.28 -17.29 -4.49
N VAL A 265 -1.20 -16.35 -4.75
CA VAL A 265 -1.62 -16.04 -6.13
C VAL A 265 -0.42 -15.63 -6.97
N SER A 266 0.40 -14.71 -6.45
CA SER A 266 1.63 -14.25 -7.11
C SER A 266 2.65 -15.38 -7.27
N HIS A 267 2.84 -16.23 -6.25
CA HIS A 267 3.76 -17.38 -6.32
C HIS A 267 3.35 -18.37 -7.40
N LYS A 268 2.06 -18.71 -7.48
CA LYS A 268 1.55 -19.67 -8.48
C LYS A 268 1.62 -19.11 -9.90
N VAL A 269 1.32 -17.81 -10.10
CA VAL A 269 1.50 -17.15 -11.40
C VAL A 269 2.97 -17.13 -11.79
N ALA A 270 3.87 -16.76 -10.88
CA ALA A 270 5.30 -16.72 -11.15
C ALA A 270 5.86 -18.13 -11.44
N LYS A 271 5.39 -19.18 -10.73
CA LYS A 271 5.75 -20.57 -10.99
C LYS A 271 5.36 -20.98 -12.43
N ALA A 272 4.17 -20.62 -12.88
CA ALA A 272 3.73 -20.89 -14.25
C ALA A 272 4.54 -20.11 -15.31
N LEU A 273 5.00 -18.89 -15.00
CA LEU A 273 5.87 -18.12 -15.86
C LEU A 273 7.32 -18.67 -15.89
N GLY A 274 7.76 -19.36 -14.85
CA GLY A 274 9.04 -20.03 -14.76
C GLY A 274 10.23 -19.08 -14.93
N ARG A 275 11.16 -19.44 -15.81
CA ARG A 275 12.41 -18.70 -16.05
C ARG A 275 12.22 -17.29 -16.60
N ARG A 276 11.00 -16.91 -16.98
CA ARG A 276 10.66 -15.55 -17.42
C ARG A 276 10.75 -14.54 -16.27
N VAL A 277 10.67 -14.97 -15.02
CA VAL A 277 10.76 -14.08 -13.83
C VAL A 277 12.18 -14.07 -13.27
N ILE A 278 12.79 -12.91 -13.25
CA ILE A 278 14.17 -12.69 -12.78
C ILE A 278 14.11 -11.83 -11.50
N LEU A 279 14.35 -12.46 -10.36
CA LEU A 279 14.37 -11.82 -9.05
C LEU A 279 15.73 -11.14 -8.78
N GLY A 280 15.79 -10.24 -7.77
CA GLY A 280 16.98 -9.48 -7.39
C GLY A 280 17.52 -8.65 -8.54
N SER A 281 16.64 -8.12 -9.38
CA SER A 281 16.93 -7.47 -10.64
C SER A 281 16.32 -6.06 -10.73
N PRO A 282 16.67 -5.13 -9.81
CA PRO A 282 16.15 -3.76 -9.87
C PRO A 282 16.51 -3.10 -11.19
N VAL A 283 15.50 -2.58 -11.88
CA VAL A 283 15.66 -1.80 -13.11
C VAL A 283 16.11 -0.39 -12.75
N ARG A 284 17.14 0.10 -13.46
CA ARG A 284 17.72 1.42 -13.24
C ARG A 284 17.69 2.33 -14.47
N ARG A 285 17.52 1.75 -15.65
CA ARG A 285 17.45 2.53 -16.90
C ARG A 285 16.49 1.88 -17.89
N ILE A 286 15.73 2.72 -18.58
CA ILE A 286 14.89 2.34 -19.72
C ILE A 286 15.21 3.30 -20.87
N THR A 287 15.75 2.76 -21.95
CA THR A 287 16.18 3.53 -23.12
C THR A 287 15.31 3.16 -24.32
N GLN A 288 14.56 4.10 -24.85
CA GLN A 288 13.76 3.91 -26.07
C GLN A 288 14.54 4.30 -27.31
N ARG A 289 14.48 3.49 -28.34
CA ARG A 289 15.08 3.74 -29.67
C ARG A 289 14.05 3.40 -30.76
N LYS A 290 14.37 3.75 -32.01
CA LYS A 290 13.55 3.36 -33.16
C LYS A 290 13.49 1.82 -33.21
N GLY A 291 12.27 1.26 -33.11
CA GLY A 291 12.04 -0.17 -33.21
C GLY A 291 12.14 -0.99 -31.91
N HIS A 292 12.80 -0.52 -30.84
CA HIS A 292 12.99 -1.28 -29.62
C HIS A 292 13.14 -0.41 -28.37
N VAL A 293 13.05 -1.06 -27.21
CA VAL A 293 13.36 -0.49 -25.90
C VAL A 293 14.38 -1.38 -25.19
N THR A 294 15.38 -0.79 -24.55
CA THR A 294 16.36 -1.49 -23.72
C THR A 294 16.08 -1.21 -22.25
N VAL A 295 15.93 -2.27 -21.46
CA VAL A 295 15.68 -2.24 -20.02
C VAL A 295 16.89 -2.80 -19.29
N GLU A 296 17.56 -1.95 -18.52
CA GLU A 296 18.78 -2.32 -17.80
C GLU A 296 18.49 -2.53 -16.30
N SER A 297 18.84 -3.70 -15.83
CA SER A 297 18.71 -4.09 -14.42
C SER A 297 20.05 -4.59 -13.86
N ALA A 298 20.07 -4.94 -12.57
CA ALA A 298 21.27 -5.47 -11.93
C ALA A 298 21.75 -6.79 -12.56
N ARG A 299 20.82 -7.66 -13.02
CA ARG A 299 21.13 -9.02 -13.50
C ARG A 299 20.94 -9.22 -15.01
N ALA A 300 20.23 -8.31 -15.68
CA ALA A 300 19.93 -8.46 -17.08
C ALA A 300 19.87 -7.11 -17.81
N VAL A 301 20.19 -7.15 -19.09
CA VAL A 301 19.87 -6.13 -20.09
C VAL A 301 18.90 -6.76 -21.07
N VAL A 302 17.66 -6.27 -21.09
CA VAL A 302 16.60 -6.81 -21.94
C VAL A 302 16.34 -5.85 -23.08
N THR A 303 16.51 -6.31 -24.33
CA THR A 303 16.08 -5.58 -25.51
C THR A 303 14.73 -6.12 -25.94
N ALA A 304 13.68 -5.28 -25.91
CA ALA A 304 12.31 -5.68 -26.17
C ALA A 304 11.61 -4.74 -27.18
N LYS A 305 10.47 -5.19 -27.73
CA LYS A 305 9.61 -4.33 -28.58
C LYS A 305 8.83 -3.34 -27.73
N GLN A 306 8.32 -3.78 -26.56
CA GLN A 306 7.53 -2.99 -25.63
C GLN A 306 8.01 -3.24 -24.18
N VAL A 307 7.77 -2.28 -23.29
CA VAL A 307 8.00 -2.44 -21.85
C VAL A 307 6.77 -1.99 -21.05
N VAL A 308 6.39 -2.80 -20.04
CA VAL A 308 5.37 -2.44 -19.06
C VAL A 308 6.04 -2.14 -17.73
N VAL A 309 5.85 -0.93 -17.22
CA VAL A 309 6.34 -0.50 -15.91
C VAL A 309 5.21 -0.68 -14.90
N ALA A 310 5.31 -1.73 -14.08
CA ALA A 310 4.29 -2.18 -13.13
C ALA A 310 4.72 -1.96 -11.67
N ILE A 311 5.15 -0.75 -11.36
CA ILE A 311 5.56 -0.30 -10.03
C ILE A 311 4.80 0.96 -9.64
N ALA A 312 4.77 1.29 -8.34
CA ALA A 312 4.12 2.51 -7.87
C ALA A 312 4.72 3.76 -8.55
N PRO A 313 3.90 4.77 -8.90
CA PRO A 313 4.36 5.96 -9.64
C PRO A 313 5.55 6.66 -8.99
N ALA A 314 5.58 6.81 -7.66
CA ALA A 314 6.69 7.42 -6.93
C ALA A 314 8.04 6.71 -7.19
N LEU A 315 8.02 5.39 -7.36
CA LEU A 315 9.23 4.60 -7.59
C LEU A 315 9.76 4.72 -9.02
N THR A 316 9.00 5.26 -9.96
CA THR A 316 9.48 5.51 -11.33
C THR A 316 10.60 6.57 -11.35
N ASN A 317 10.73 7.39 -10.30
CA ASN A 317 11.84 8.33 -10.13
C ASN A 317 13.21 7.64 -9.93
N GLU A 318 13.22 6.36 -9.57
CA GLU A 318 14.45 5.55 -9.43
C GLU A 318 14.97 5.02 -10.77
N ILE A 319 14.21 5.23 -11.85
CA ILE A 319 14.54 4.73 -13.18
C ILE A 319 14.93 5.91 -14.09
N LEU A 320 16.09 5.83 -14.69
CA LEU A 320 16.52 6.78 -15.71
C LEU A 320 15.85 6.45 -17.05
N PHE A 321 14.99 7.34 -17.52
CA PHE A 321 14.36 7.22 -18.84
C PHE A 321 15.15 8.00 -19.88
N ASP A 322 15.35 7.40 -21.06
CA ASP A 322 15.99 8.02 -22.21
C ASP A 322 15.18 7.67 -23.49
N PRO A 323 14.53 8.65 -24.15
CA PRO A 323 14.45 10.06 -23.74
C PRO A 323 13.73 10.24 -22.39
N LYS A 324 13.97 11.37 -21.74
CA LYS A 324 13.32 11.73 -20.48
C LYS A 324 11.80 11.67 -20.63
N LEU A 325 11.09 11.33 -19.55
CA LEU A 325 9.63 11.39 -19.53
C LEU A 325 9.14 12.82 -19.77
N PRO A 326 7.97 13.00 -20.41
CA PRO A 326 7.35 14.31 -20.53
C PRO A 326 7.24 15.01 -19.16
N PRO A 327 7.43 16.34 -19.09
CA PRO A 327 7.54 17.06 -17.81
C PRO A 327 6.38 16.78 -16.84
N LEU A 328 5.14 16.81 -17.31
CA LEU A 328 3.96 16.55 -16.45
C LEU A 328 3.96 15.13 -15.90
N ARG A 329 4.39 14.13 -16.67
CA ARG A 329 4.48 12.74 -16.19
C ARG A 329 5.59 12.56 -15.15
N ALA A 330 6.73 13.23 -15.35
CA ALA A 330 7.83 13.22 -14.38
C ALA A 330 7.41 13.92 -13.07
N GLN A 331 6.73 15.06 -13.17
CA GLN A 331 6.24 15.80 -12.00
C GLN A 331 5.14 15.04 -11.24
N LEU A 332 4.27 14.29 -11.93
CA LEU A 332 3.30 13.40 -11.26
C LEU A 332 4.03 12.43 -10.31
N ALA A 333 5.07 11.75 -10.80
CA ALA A 333 5.83 10.78 -10.00
C ALA A 333 6.45 11.40 -8.73
N GLN A 334 6.84 12.68 -8.78
CA GLN A 334 7.39 13.41 -7.63
C GLN A 334 6.33 13.83 -6.61
N ARG A 335 5.07 13.90 -7.01
CA ARG A 335 3.94 14.42 -6.22
C ARG A 335 2.92 13.35 -5.82
N PHE A 336 3.28 12.10 -5.95
CA PHE A 336 2.39 10.98 -5.67
C PHE A 336 3.02 10.06 -4.61
N PRO A 337 3.20 10.58 -3.36
CA PRO A 337 3.81 9.80 -2.28
C PRO A 337 2.96 8.61 -1.90
N MET A 338 3.60 7.61 -1.28
CA MET A 338 2.91 6.44 -0.74
C MET A 338 2.35 6.74 0.66
N GLY A 339 1.25 6.10 1.01
CA GLY A 339 0.70 6.12 2.36
C GLY A 339 1.67 5.57 3.41
N SER A 340 1.44 5.92 4.67
CA SER A 340 2.29 5.57 5.81
C SER A 340 1.60 4.54 6.69
N VAL A 341 2.11 3.30 6.73
CA VAL A 341 1.50 2.23 7.53
C VAL A 341 2.51 1.24 8.09
N ILE A 342 2.28 0.83 9.32
CA ILE A 342 2.88 -0.36 9.95
C ILE A 342 1.75 -1.35 10.21
N LYS A 343 1.76 -2.48 9.51
CA LYS A 343 0.80 -3.56 9.77
C LYS A 343 1.32 -4.46 10.86
N VAL A 344 0.48 -4.75 11.85
CA VAL A 344 0.87 -5.48 13.06
C VAL A 344 -0.08 -6.66 13.31
N HIS A 345 0.49 -7.75 13.86
CA HIS A 345 -0.28 -8.92 14.28
C HIS A 345 0.17 -9.31 15.68
N ALA A 346 -0.79 -9.56 16.57
CA ALA A 346 -0.58 -10.21 17.85
C ALA A 346 -1.12 -11.63 17.76
N ILE A 347 -0.30 -12.62 18.09
CA ILE A 347 -0.62 -14.05 17.98
C ILE A 347 -0.79 -14.63 19.38
N TYR A 348 -1.83 -15.42 19.57
CA TYR A 348 -2.23 -16.03 20.84
C TYR A 348 -2.47 -17.53 20.64
N ASP A 349 -2.42 -18.33 21.69
CA ASP A 349 -2.73 -19.77 21.62
C ASP A 349 -4.15 -20.03 21.05
N LYS A 350 -5.12 -19.20 21.45
CA LYS A 350 -6.49 -19.24 20.96
C LYS A 350 -7.09 -17.83 20.84
N PRO A 351 -8.14 -17.65 20.02
CA PRO A 351 -8.84 -16.37 19.90
C PRO A 351 -9.75 -16.11 21.11
N PHE A 352 -9.18 -15.81 22.27
CA PHE A 352 -9.85 -15.69 23.56
C PHE A 352 -10.98 -14.63 23.58
N TRP A 353 -10.93 -13.60 22.72
CA TRP A 353 -11.99 -12.60 22.58
C TRP A 353 -13.30 -13.19 22.06
N ARG A 354 -13.24 -14.32 21.34
CA ARG A 354 -14.44 -15.04 20.89
C ARG A 354 -15.18 -15.71 22.05
N ASP A 355 -14.46 -16.14 23.08
CA ASP A 355 -15.05 -16.68 24.32
C ASP A 355 -15.89 -15.60 25.04
N ASP A 356 -15.51 -14.32 24.88
CA ASP A 356 -16.19 -13.15 25.42
C ASP A 356 -17.29 -12.61 24.46
N GLY A 357 -17.62 -13.34 23.40
CA GLY A 357 -18.64 -12.97 22.41
C GLY A 357 -18.25 -11.78 21.51
N LEU A 358 -16.95 -11.56 21.25
CA LEU A 358 -16.45 -10.42 20.48
C LEU A 358 -15.98 -10.84 19.09
N THR A 359 -16.21 -9.96 18.11
CA THR A 359 -15.76 -10.15 16.71
C THR A 359 -14.24 -10.04 16.54
N GLY A 360 -13.55 -9.32 17.44
CA GLY A 360 -12.16 -8.88 17.24
C GLY A 360 -12.06 -7.54 16.48
N PHE A 361 -13.19 -6.99 16.02
CA PHE A 361 -13.24 -5.65 15.43
C PHE A 361 -13.28 -4.57 16.51
N VAL A 362 -12.54 -3.50 16.27
CA VAL A 362 -12.48 -2.33 17.17
C VAL A 362 -12.53 -1.06 16.35
N VAL A 363 -13.24 -0.07 16.86
CA VAL A 363 -13.11 1.34 16.46
C VAL A 363 -12.71 2.15 17.69
N SER A 364 -11.60 2.89 17.58
CA SER A 364 -11.06 3.68 18.70
C SER A 364 -10.63 5.08 18.27
N ASP A 365 -10.95 6.09 19.07
CA ASP A 365 -10.43 7.45 18.93
C ASP A 365 -9.01 7.60 19.48
N THR A 366 -8.47 6.55 20.11
CA THR A 366 -7.18 6.58 20.81
C THR A 366 -6.22 5.55 20.20
N GLY A 367 -5.07 6.01 19.67
CA GLY A 367 -4.03 5.17 19.08
C GLY A 367 -3.14 4.42 20.09
N PRO A 368 -2.13 3.69 19.60
CA PRO A 368 -1.76 3.55 18.19
C PRO A 368 -2.62 2.56 17.39
N VAL A 369 -3.41 1.71 18.04
CA VAL A 369 -4.36 0.78 17.39
C VAL A 369 -5.73 1.44 17.40
N ARG A 370 -6.18 1.91 16.24
CA ARG A 370 -7.50 2.53 16.11
C ARG A 370 -8.54 1.60 15.50
N VAL A 371 -8.09 0.66 14.65
CA VAL A 371 -8.93 -0.37 14.04
C VAL A 371 -8.24 -1.72 14.18
N SER A 372 -8.97 -2.77 14.52
CA SER A 372 -8.47 -4.15 14.54
C SER A 372 -9.48 -5.12 13.95
N PHE A 373 -9.00 -6.31 13.58
CA PHE A 373 -9.83 -7.39 13.06
C PHE A 373 -9.34 -8.73 13.60
N ASP A 374 -10.25 -9.69 13.70
CA ASP A 374 -9.90 -11.09 13.88
C ASP A 374 -9.20 -11.62 12.61
N ASN A 375 -7.98 -12.05 12.77
CA ASN A 375 -7.16 -12.61 11.69
C ASN A 375 -6.85 -14.10 11.87
N THR A 376 -7.56 -14.76 12.77
CA THR A 376 -7.44 -16.19 13.05
C THR A 376 -7.69 -17.00 11.77
N PRO A 377 -6.89 -18.05 11.50
CA PRO A 377 -7.13 -18.94 10.36
C PRO A 377 -8.40 -19.79 10.57
N PRO A 378 -8.95 -20.43 9.50
CA PRO A 378 -10.20 -21.20 9.59
C PRO A 378 -10.22 -22.31 10.64
N GLY A 379 -9.06 -22.86 11.01
CA GLY A 379 -8.94 -23.88 12.06
C GLY A 379 -9.13 -23.38 13.49
N GLY A 380 -9.29 -22.04 13.69
CA GLY A 380 -9.49 -21.44 14.99
C GLY A 380 -8.23 -21.33 15.86
N SER A 381 -7.08 -21.78 15.38
CA SER A 381 -5.79 -21.70 16.09
C SER A 381 -4.64 -21.53 15.10
N PRO A 382 -3.61 -20.75 15.46
CA PRO A 382 -3.54 -19.85 16.62
C PRO A 382 -4.52 -18.69 16.49
N GLY A 383 -4.96 -18.10 17.63
CA GLY A 383 -5.72 -16.86 17.64
C GLY A 383 -4.86 -15.71 17.14
N MET A 384 -5.43 -14.82 16.32
CA MET A 384 -4.66 -13.72 15.74
C MET A 384 -5.50 -12.45 15.63
N LEU A 385 -5.01 -11.36 16.20
CA LEU A 385 -5.52 -10.00 15.95
C LEU A 385 -4.61 -9.30 14.96
N VAL A 386 -5.20 -8.64 13.97
CA VAL A 386 -4.49 -7.75 13.04
C VAL A 386 -4.93 -6.32 13.26
N SER A 387 -3.98 -5.40 13.15
CA SER A 387 -4.22 -3.96 13.19
C SER A 387 -3.20 -3.21 12.35
N PHE A 388 -3.39 -1.89 12.32
CA PHE A 388 -2.58 -0.98 11.56
C PHE A 388 -2.26 0.26 12.41
N LEU A 389 -1.02 0.71 12.31
CA LEU A 389 -0.64 2.05 12.70
C LEU A 389 -0.57 2.84 11.39
N GLU A 390 -1.31 3.94 11.28
CA GLU A 390 -1.53 4.64 10.01
C GLU A 390 -1.21 6.13 10.15
N GLY A 391 -0.93 6.79 9.04
CA GLY A 391 -0.71 8.22 9.02
C GLY A 391 0.39 8.69 9.99
N ASP A 392 0.04 9.62 10.88
CA ASP A 392 0.97 10.16 11.88
C ASP A 392 1.42 9.12 12.90
N ASP A 393 0.53 8.22 13.34
CA ASP A 393 0.91 7.13 14.22
C ASP A 393 1.98 6.25 13.58
N ALA A 394 1.84 5.87 12.30
CA ALA A 394 2.87 5.13 11.60
C ALA A 394 4.21 5.88 11.56
N ARG A 395 4.17 7.15 11.19
CA ARG A 395 5.38 8.00 11.10
C ARG A 395 6.09 8.15 12.46
N ASN A 396 5.33 8.27 13.53
CA ASN A 396 5.88 8.41 14.89
C ASN A 396 6.41 7.09 15.42
N TYR A 397 5.61 6.03 15.34
CA TYR A 397 5.99 4.71 15.84
C TYR A 397 7.09 4.04 15.02
N SER A 398 7.25 4.35 13.73
CA SER A 398 8.35 3.86 12.92
C SER A 398 9.74 4.25 13.46
N ARG A 399 9.83 5.33 14.23
CA ARG A 399 11.08 5.80 14.88
C ARG A 399 11.41 5.03 16.16
N MET A 400 10.44 4.34 16.74
CA MET A 400 10.60 3.57 17.97
C MET A 400 11.20 2.19 17.68
N SER A 401 11.70 1.51 18.72
CA SER A 401 12.11 0.12 18.62
C SER A 401 10.89 -0.81 18.45
N ILE A 402 11.10 -2.00 17.90
CA ILE A 402 10.04 -3.03 17.81
C ILE A 402 9.48 -3.40 19.19
N ARG A 403 10.29 -3.36 20.24
CA ARG A 403 9.87 -3.64 21.61
C ARG A 403 8.85 -2.60 22.10
N GLU A 404 9.12 -1.32 21.88
CA GLU A 404 8.23 -0.22 22.27
C GLU A 404 6.93 -0.28 21.48
N ARG A 405 6.98 -0.53 20.16
CA ARG A 405 5.79 -0.72 19.34
C ARG A 405 4.94 -1.89 19.83
N ARG A 406 5.57 -3.05 20.07
CA ARG A 406 4.87 -4.22 20.64
C ARG A 406 4.15 -3.86 21.94
N GLN A 407 4.82 -3.19 22.87
CA GLN A 407 4.22 -2.78 24.15
C GLN A 407 3.02 -1.87 23.95
N ALA A 408 3.12 -0.87 23.08
CA ALA A 408 2.03 0.05 22.77
C ALA A 408 0.83 -0.64 22.12
N VAL A 409 1.06 -1.51 21.15
CA VAL A 409 0.02 -2.29 20.46
C VAL A 409 -0.67 -3.25 21.40
N LEU A 410 0.07 -4.04 22.19
CA LEU A 410 -0.51 -4.96 23.17
C LEU A 410 -1.22 -4.21 24.31
N GLY A 411 -0.74 -3.01 24.64
CA GLY A 411 -1.42 -2.09 25.56
C GLY A 411 -2.78 -1.63 25.02
N SER A 412 -2.87 -1.32 23.73
CA SER A 412 -4.13 -1.00 23.07
C SER A 412 -5.09 -2.19 23.05
N PHE A 413 -4.63 -3.37 22.64
CA PHE A 413 -5.47 -4.58 22.68
C PHE A 413 -5.95 -4.93 24.09
N ALA A 414 -5.14 -4.66 25.12
CA ALA A 414 -5.57 -4.88 26.51
C ALA A 414 -6.69 -3.92 26.96
N ARG A 415 -6.73 -2.70 26.42
CA ARG A 415 -7.86 -1.78 26.64
C ARG A 415 -9.16 -2.29 26.03
N TYR A 416 -9.06 -2.96 24.90
CA TYR A 416 -10.22 -3.42 24.10
C TYR A 416 -10.72 -4.81 24.54
N PHE A 417 -9.79 -5.75 24.70
CA PHE A 417 -10.08 -7.18 24.91
C PHE A 417 -9.70 -7.70 26.31
N GLY A 418 -9.30 -6.80 27.22
CA GLY A 418 -8.90 -7.16 28.57
C GLY A 418 -7.43 -7.60 28.71
N PRO A 419 -6.96 -7.84 29.94
CA PRO A 419 -5.54 -8.05 30.28
C PRO A 419 -4.89 -9.24 29.58
N LYS A 420 -5.67 -10.28 29.21
CA LYS A 420 -5.19 -11.45 28.45
C LYS A 420 -4.48 -11.05 27.15
N ALA A 421 -4.89 -9.94 26.54
CA ALA A 421 -4.30 -9.44 25.29
C ALA A 421 -2.83 -9.00 25.43
N ARG A 422 -2.28 -8.82 26.64
CA ARG A 422 -0.85 -8.58 26.86
C ARG A 422 0.01 -9.82 26.65
N ASN A 423 -0.58 -11.02 26.73
CA ASN A 423 0.13 -12.29 26.74
C ASN A 423 0.19 -12.92 25.33
N ALA A 424 0.50 -12.10 24.32
CA ALA A 424 0.72 -12.62 22.98
C ALA A 424 1.97 -13.51 22.94
N ILE A 425 1.83 -14.72 22.37
CA ILE A 425 2.92 -15.68 22.18
C ILE A 425 3.92 -15.22 21.11
N ASP A 426 3.43 -14.43 20.14
CA ASP A 426 4.32 -13.78 19.14
C ASP A 426 3.71 -12.44 18.70
N TYR A 427 4.57 -11.61 18.12
CA TYR A 427 4.22 -10.32 17.54
C TYR A 427 4.94 -10.18 16.20
N VAL A 428 4.19 -9.96 15.16
CA VAL A 428 4.71 -9.82 13.80
C VAL A 428 4.31 -8.46 13.25
N GLU A 429 5.27 -7.74 12.69
CA GLU A 429 4.99 -6.44 12.07
C GLU A 429 5.70 -6.27 10.72
N MET A 430 5.16 -5.37 9.91
CA MET A 430 5.80 -4.88 8.68
C MET A 430 5.64 -3.36 8.58
N ASP A 431 6.75 -2.67 8.76
CA ASP A 431 6.86 -1.23 8.48
C ASP A 431 7.07 -1.04 6.98
N TRP A 432 5.98 -0.74 6.27
CA TRP A 432 5.99 -0.58 4.82
C TRP A 432 6.73 0.68 4.35
N MET A 433 6.91 1.68 5.20
CA MET A 433 7.71 2.87 4.88
C MET A 433 9.20 2.54 4.75
N LYS A 434 9.68 1.53 5.50
CA LYS A 434 11.06 1.03 5.46
C LYS A 434 11.32 0.01 4.34
N GLU A 435 10.27 -0.46 3.64
CA GLU A 435 10.43 -1.37 2.51
C GLU A 435 10.91 -0.59 1.26
N PRO A 436 12.15 -0.78 0.83
CA PRO A 436 12.79 0.11 -0.15
C PRO A 436 12.12 0.11 -1.54
N TRP A 437 11.41 -0.98 -1.89
CA TRP A 437 10.74 -1.15 -3.17
C TRP A 437 9.22 -0.91 -3.12
N SER A 438 8.72 -0.37 -2.00
CA SER A 438 7.36 0.16 -1.87
C SER A 438 7.37 1.58 -1.32
N ARG A 439 8.20 1.85 -0.28
CA ARG A 439 8.31 3.13 0.44
C ARG A 439 7.01 3.60 1.04
N GLY A 440 6.13 2.66 1.37
CA GLY A 440 4.82 2.88 1.94
C GLY A 440 3.76 1.94 1.36
N CYS A 441 2.60 1.99 1.95
CA CYS A 441 1.33 1.32 1.64
C CYS A 441 0.19 2.23 2.17
N TYR A 442 -1.05 1.99 1.78
CA TYR A 442 -1.55 0.90 0.93
C TYR A 442 -1.33 1.24 -0.55
N VAL A 443 -1.47 2.52 -0.91
CA VAL A 443 -1.51 3.11 -2.25
C VAL A 443 -0.75 4.45 -2.25
N GLY A 444 -0.41 4.96 -3.42
CA GLY A 444 -0.01 6.37 -3.56
C GLY A 444 -1.20 7.30 -3.29
N ILE A 445 -0.94 8.47 -2.74
CA ILE A 445 -1.94 9.50 -2.42
C ILE A 445 -1.65 10.77 -3.21
N MET A 446 -2.68 11.49 -3.63
CA MET A 446 -2.52 12.77 -4.34
C MET A 446 -2.92 13.94 -3.45
N PRO A 447 -1.96 14.79 -3.07
CA PRO A 447 -2.26 16.07 -2.43
C PRO A 447 -3.07 17.02 -3.33
N PRO A 448 -3.61 18.13 -2.80
CA PRO A 448 -4.30 19.14 -3.59
C PRO A 448 -3.52 19.60 -4.83
N GLY A 449 -4.24 19.83 -5.94
CA GLY A 449 -3.71 20.27 -7.22
C GLY A 449 -3.03 19.18 -8.06
N VAL A 450 -2.87 17.95 -7.54
CA VAL A 450 -2.13 16.90 -8.25
C VAL A 450 -3.02 16.17 -9.25
N MET A 451 -4.22 15.77 -8.86
CA MET A 451 -5.08 15.00 -9.75
C MET A 451 -5.60 15.84 -10.93
N LEU A 452 -5.98 17.06 -10.69
CA LEU A 452 -6.47 17.98 -11.73
C LEU A 452 -5.42 18.23 -12.82
N ILE A 453 -4.17 18.53 -12.40
CA ILE A 453 -3.10 18.93 -13.31
C ILE A 453 -2.44 17.74 -13.98
N TYR A 454 -2.09 16.70 -13.20
CA TYR A 454 -1.22 15.61 -13.62
C TYR A 454 -1.95 14.29 -13.86
N GLY A 455 -3.16 14.10 -13.34
CA GLY A 455 -3.88 12.83 -13.37
C GLY A 455 -4.03 12.25 -14.77
N LYS A 456 -4.30 13.11 -15.77
CA LYS A 456 -4.40 12.72 -17.19
C LYS A 456 -3.13 12.05 -17.76
N THR A 457 -1.96 12.20 -17.11
CA THR A 457 -0.68 11.63 -17.56
C THR A 457 -0.39 10.27 -16.94
N LEU A 458 -1.22 9.80 -16.00
CA LEU A 458 -0.96 8.60 -15.22
C LEU A 458 -1.02 7.32 -16.06
N ARG A 459 -2.00 7.22 -16.96
CA ARG A 459 -2.32 5.98 -17.70
C ARG A 459 -1.76 5.93 -19.12
N PRO A 460 -1.75 7.02 -19.92
CA PRO A 460 -1.36 6.94 -21.32
C PRO A 460 0.08 6.43 -21.51
N PRO A 461 0.32 5.53 -22.47
CA PRO A 461 1.66 5.06 -22.77
C PRO A 461 2.55 6.18 -23.38
N ILE A 462 3.85 6.07 -23.17
CA ILE A 462 4.84 7.01 -23.69
C ILE A 462 5.75 6.25 -24.65
N GLY A 463 5.47 6.35 -25.94
CA GLY A 463 6.14 5.56 -26.95
C GLY A 463 5.94 4.06 -26.71
N ARG A 464 7.00 3.35 -26.36
CA ARG A 464 7.01 1.90 -26.08
C ARG A 464 6.90 1.57 -24.61
N VAL A 465 6.71 2.57 -23.74
CA VAL A 465 6.57 2.40 -22.28
C VAL A 465 5.09 2.45 -21.91
N HIS A 466 4.57 1.37 -21.35
CA HIS A 466 3.22 1.20 -20.83
C HIS A 466 3.24 1.18 -19.30
N TRP A 467 2.12 1.47 -18.68
CA TRP A 467 2.01 1.59 -17.23
C TRP A 467 0.99 0.59 -16.67
N ALA A 468 1.35 -0.05 -15.58
CA ALA A 468 0.45 -0.88 -14.78
C ALA A 468 0.73 -0.66 -13.29
N GLY A 469 -0.20 -1.08 -12.46
CA GLY A 469 -0.18 -0.89 -11.01
C GLY A 469 -1.54 -0.44 -10.53
N THR A 470 -1.87 -0.72 -9.30
CA THR A 470 -3.19 -0.41 -8.75
C THR A 470 -3.53 1.08 -8.81
N GLU A 471 -2.53 1.96 -8.80
CA GLU A 471 -2.67 3.41 -8.94
C GLU A 471 -3.19 3.82 -10.34
N THR A 472 -2.99 2.99 -11.36
CA THR A 472 -3.50 3.27 -12.72
C THR A 472 -4.91 2.74 -12.97
N ALA A 473 -5.47 1.97 -12.03
CA ALA A 473 -6.79 1.37 -12.17
C ALA A 473 -7.91 2.40 -12.07
N THR A 474 -9.02 2.12 -12.76
CA THR A 474 -10.26 2.89 -12.67
C THR A 474 -11.29 2.22 -11.76
N GLN A 475 -11.08 0.94 -11.42
CA GLN A 475 -11.93 0.18 -10.51
C GLN A 475 -11.04 -0.59 -9.52
N GLY A 476 -11.37 -0.51 -8.23
CA GLY A 476 -10.59 -1.09 -7.16
C GLY A 476 -9.18 -0.49 -7.04
N ALA A 477 -9.02 0.81 -7.34
CA ALA A 477 -7.75 1.52 -7.18
C ALA A 477 -7.23 1.36 -5.74
N GLY A 478 -5.92 1.14 -5.58
CA GLY A 478 -5.32 0.87 -4.27
C GLY A 478 -5.40 -0.59 -3.81
N TYR A 479 -6.32 -1.37 -4.32
CA TYR A 479 -6.56 -2.77 -3.95
C TYR A 479 -5.89 -3.76 -4.91
N MET A 480 -5.87 -5.05 -4.52
CA MET A 480 -5.38 -6.15 -5.36
C MET A 480 -6.19 -6.25 -6.67
N GLU A 481 -7.47 -5.93 -6.61
CA GLU A 481 -8.37 -5.85 -7.78
C GLU A 481 -7.85 -4.89 -8.84
N GLY A 482 -7.54 -3.66 -8.43
CA GLY A 482 -7.01 -2.65 -9.34
C GLY A 482 -5.65 -3.06 -9.93
N ALA A 483 -4.82 -3.77 -9.17
CA ALA A 483 -3.56 -4.29 -9.68
C ALA A 483 -3.79 -5.32 -10.80
N VAL A 484 -4.73 -6.26 -10.62
CA VAL A 484 -5.06 -7.26 -11.65
C VAL A 484 -5.68 -6.59 -12.87
N ARG A 485 -6.67 -5.70 -12.68
CA ARG A 485 -7.32 -4.96 -13.79
C ARG A 485 -6.31 -4.15 -14.60
N SER A 486 -5.43 -3.42 -13.94
CA SER A 486 -4.41 -2.63 -14.62
C SER A 486 -3.42 -3.51 -15.39
N GLY A 487 -3.10 -4.68 -14.86
CA GLY A 487 -2.24 -5.66 -15.56
C GLY A 487 -2.90 -6.24 -16.81
N GLU A 488 -4.21 -6.52 -16.77
CA GLU A 488 -4.98 -6.97 -17.93
C GLU A 488 -5.10 -5.86 -18.99
N HIS A 489 -5.34 -4.63 -18.56
CA HIS A 489 -5.37 -3.46 -19.44
C HIS A 489 -4.04 -3.24 -20.15
N ALA A 490 -2.93 -3.25 -19.41
CA ALA A 490 -1.59 -3.09 -19.99
C ALA A 490 -1.24 -4.22 -20.97
N ALA A 491 -1.67 -5.46 -20.67
CA ALA A 491 -1.48 -6.58 -21.61
C ALA A 491 -2.25 -6.36 -22.92
N ALA A 492 -3.52 -5.92 -22.85
CA ALA A 492 -4.32 -5.62 -24.04
C ALA A 492 -3.73 -4.47 -24.85
N GLU A 493 -3.27 -3.40 -24.19
CA GLU A 493 -2.64 -2.26 -24.83
C GLU A 493 -1.33 -2.63 -25.56
N VAL A 494 -0.51 -3.49 -24.95
CA VAL A 494 0.73 -4.01 -25.56
C VAL A 494 0.41 -4.88 -26.76
N LEU A 495 -0.59 -5.79 -26.66
CA LEU A 495 -0.99 -6.69 -27.76
C LEU A 495 -1.44 -5.90 -29.01
N ALA A 496 -2.08 -4.77 -28.83
CA ALA A 496 -2.49 -3.88 -29.93
C ALA A 496 -1.32 -3.20 -30.64
N ARG A 497 -0.08 -3.32 -30.12
CA ARG A 497 1.14 -2.65 -30.63
C ARG A 497 2.28 -3.61 -30.98
N LEU A 498 2.10 -4.91 -30.82
CA LEU A 498 3.07 -5.95 -31.23
C LEU A 498 2.88 -6.36 -32.68
#